data_abd51fad29b3e9d085292938cf0c7206
#
_entry.id   abd51fad29b3e9d085292938cf0c7206
#
_cell.length_a   1.000
_cell.length_b   1.000
_cell.length_c   1.000
_cell.angle_alpha   90.00
_cell.angle_beta   90.00
_cell.angle_gamma   90.00
#
_symmetry.space_group_name_H-M   'P 1'
#
loop_
_entity.id
_entity.type
_entity.pdbx_description
1 polymer ?
#
loop_
_entity_poly.entity_id
_entity_poly.type
_entity_poly.pdbx_seq_one_letter_code
_entity_poly.pdbx_strand_id
1 'polypeptide(L)'
;MRTNTLIAASALALAALVPGRAGAQDVEMLSRATGRALPEGYYEQIRRDPGFFELRRGWSARAAGVQPGAGGTLPVVLPVAGDMRVAVVMTLFADSPEPPFATSVIERQLFGDNPLGNLTQFYRETSGGKVNLTGTVLPWVRTGVTRAQATGASNGLGQDAQMGAYLRDAVSRLDPTVNFGQYDNDGPDGVPNSSDDDGFVDVTVFQFSDIAGSCGGSGVWPHRSAIRGWTGQPYATDDRRPNGQPVLVDDYIIQSAVDCGGNPQNIATIAHETGHAFGLPDFYDATGGILPQQRRWVLGCWTLMAAGSWGCGDGSSVGKVERPTHMGAYEKLALGWAQRTVTEPGWRREYLLPAVQGSGRVLQVHLRGAQELLLLEYRTRDGFDAGLPAPGVLVYHVQPDLPLRPCATCARIYRVGMIEADGDGALRRTAQEGGNRGVPGDVFGGTRTLSDHTTPSLRLNSGARANVLLEMSVAGEQARIVVSTLPEIAAERLVSPFLQTGAAPTADELAALDAFGNRNGRYDIGDLSAFARARPNVLAPGA
;
A
#
# COMPACT_ATOMS: atom_id res chain seq x y z
N MET A 1 52.92 -47.39 -20.50
CA MET A 1 52.08 -46.96 -19.45
C MET A 1 51.51 -45.60 -19.87
N ARG A 2 50.22 -45.55 -20.27
CA ARG A 2 49.53 -44.30 -20.67
C ARG A 2 48.50 -44.01 -19.58
N THR A 3 48.66 -42.92 -18.89
CA THR A 3 47.74 -42.38 -17.90
C THR A 3 46.66 -41.58 -18.60
N ASN A 4 45.41 -42.04 -18.53
CA ASN A 4 44.24 -41.34 -18.99
C ASN A 4 43.77 -40.37 -17.88
N THR A 5 43.82 -39.08 -18.17
CA THR A 5 43.22 -38.03 -17.31
C THR A 5 41.78 -37.80 -17.76
N LEU A 6 40.82 -38.17 -16.94
CA LEU A 6 39.40 -37.83 -17.10
C LEU A 6 39.18 -36.36 -16.74
N ILE A 7 38.78 -35.57 -17.72
CA ILE A 7 38.27 -34.21 -17.51
C ILE A 7 36.77 -34.34 -17.23
N ALA A 8 36.39 -34.06 -15.99
CA ALA A 8 34.99 -33.92 -15.61
C ALA A 8 34.50 -32.52 -16.05
N ALA A 9 33.65 -32.47 -17.05
CA ALA A 9 32.95 -31.27 -17.46
C ALA A 9 31.79 -31.02 -16.49
N SER A 10 31.94 -30.07 -15.61
CA SER A 10 30.85 -29.53 -14.77
C SER A 10 29.94 -28.67 -15.65
N ALA A 11 28.78 -29.19 -16.00
CA ALA A 11 27.72 -28.42 -16.62
C ALA A 11 27.13 -27.49 -15.54
N LEU A 12 27.49 -26.19 -15.56
CA LEU A 12 26.77 -25.17 -14.86
C LEU A 12 25.41 -24.99 -15.54
N ALA A 13 24.36 -25.49 -14.91
CA ALA A 13 23.00 -25.13 -15.27
C ALA A 13 22.79 -23.67 -14.87
N LEU A 14 22.81 -22.77 -15.85
CA LEU A 14 22.27 -21.42 -15.70
C LEU A 14 20.74 -21.55 -15.48
N ALA A 15 20.32 -21.60 -14.24
CA ALA A 15 18.92 -21.35 -13.92
C ALA A 15 18.64 -19.88 -14.30
N ALA A 16 17.95 -19.69 -15.41
CA ALA A 16 17.40 -18.38 -15.78
C ALA A 16 16.44 -17.98 -14.66
N LEU A 17 16.87 -17.05 -13.82
CA LEU A 17 16.02 -16.34 -12.88
C LEU A 17 15.00 -15.55 -13.70
N VAL A 18 13.84 -16.13 -13.92
CA VAL A 18 12.65 -15.40 -14.35
C VAL A 18 12.35 -14.42 -13.22
N PRO A 19 12.36 -13.11 -13.45
CA PRO A 19 11.95 -12.15 -12.42
C PRO A 19 10.51 -12.48 -12.06
N GLY A 20 10.28 -12.99 -10.84
CA GLY A 20 8.95 -13.25 -10.30
C GLY A 20 8.15 -11.96 -10.32
N ARG A 21 7.20 -11.84 -11.23
CA ARG A 21 6.18 -10.81 -11.18
C ARG A 21 5.33 -11.10 -9.96
N ALA A 22 5.31 -10.15 -9.01
CA ALA A 22 4.59 -10.24 -7.75
C ALA A 22 3.10 -9.97 -8.00
N GLY A 23 2.35 -10.97 -8.42
CA GLY A 23 0.95 -10.89 -8.79
C GLY A 23 -0.01 -11.74 -7.97
N ALA A 24 0.23 -11.99 -6.68
CA ALA A 24 -0.64 -12.93 -5.96
C ALA A 24 -0.70 -12.68 -4.46
N GLN A 25 -0.61 -11.42 -4.02
CA GLN A 25 -0.36 -11.13 -2.60
C GLN A 25 -1.59 -11.27 -1.70
N ASP A 26 -2.83 -11.09 -2.20
CA ASP A 26 -4.02 -11.07 -1.32
C ASP A 26 -4.45 -12.46 -0.85
N VAL A 27 -4.45 -13.41 -1.76
CA VAL A 27 -4.74 -14.81 -1.42
C VAL A 27 -3.72 -15.31 -0.40
N GLU A 28 -2.47 -14.92 -0.56
CA GLU A 28 -1.40 -15.16 0.38
C GLU A 28 -1.60 -14.41 1.70
N MET A 29 -2.14 -13.20 1.66
CA MET A 29 -2.43 -12.41 2.85
C MET A 29 -3.39 -13.13 3.79
N LEU A 30 -4.50 -13.66 3.27
CA LEU A 30 -5.47 -14.42 4.06
C LEU A 30 -4.90 -15.72 4.64
N SER A 31 -4.08 -16.44 3.86
CA SER A 31 -3.32 -17.61 4.35
C SER A 31 -2.53 -17.27 5.61
N ARG A 32 -1.90 -16.14 5.58
CA ARG A 32 -1.00 -15.68 6.64
C ARG A 32 -1.75 -15.16 7.85
N ALA A 33 -2.87 -14.47 7.64
CA ALA A 33 -3.71 -13.97 8.73
C ALA A 33 -4.34 -15.10 9.54
N THR A 34 -4.70 -16.18 8.87
CA THR A 34 -5.36 -17.33 9.49
C THR A 34 -4.39 -18.44 9.90
N GLY A 35 -3.12 -18.36 9.49
CA GLY A 35 -2.10 -19.39 9.74
C GLY A 35 -2.33 -20.68 8.93
N ARG A 36 -3.16 -20.63 7.89
CA ARG A 36 -3.45 -21.78 7.02
C ARG A 36 -2.61 -21.75 5.76
N ALA A 37 -2.07 -22.91 5.38
CA ALA A 37 -1.32 -23.04 4.14
C ALA A 37 -2.23 -22.81 2.93
N LEU A 38 -1.72 -22.12 1.92
CA LEU A 38 -2.38 -22.00 0.64
C LEU A 38 -2.46 -23.37 -0.04
N PRO A 39 -3.60 -23.67 -0.67
CA PRO A 39 -3.73 -24.86 -1.49
C PRO A 39 -2.74 -24.86 -2.67
N GLU A 40 -2.28 -26.05 -3.09
CA GLU A 40 -1.32 -26.17 -4.20
C GLU A 40 -1.83 -25.57 -5.50
N GLY A 41 -3.14 -25.66 -5.76
CA GLY A 41 -3.77 -25.06 -6.94
C GLY A 41 -3.51 -23.57 -7.12
N TYR A 42 -3.31 -22.82 -6.04
CA TYR A 42 -2.88 -21.43 -6.10
C TYR A 42 -1.51 -21.29 -6.79
N TYR A 43 -0.53 -22.08 -6.35
CA TYR A 43 0.82 -22.02 -6.92
C TYR A 43 0.86 -22.51 -8.37
N GLU A 44 0.00 -23.44 -8.73
CA GLU A 44 -0.15 -23.89 -10.12
C GLU A 44 -0.67 -22.77 -11.01
N GLN A 45 -1.66 -22.01 -10.56
CA GLN A 45 -2.21 -20.88 -11.31
C GLN A 45 -1.18 -19.77 -11.53
N ILE A 46 -0.47 -19.33 -10.49
CA ILE A 46 0.53 -18.28 -10.64
C ILE A 46 1.78 -18.71 -11.42
N ARG A 47 2.10 -20.01 -11.45
CA ARG A 47 3.17 -20.52 -12.33
C ARG A 47 2.80 -20.40 -13.81
N ARG A 48 1.50 -20.54 -14.14
CA ARG A 48 0.98 -20.40 -15.52
C ARG A 48 0.75 -18.95 -15.94
N ASP A 49 0.14 -18.19 -15.09
CA ASP A 49 -0.12 -16.75 -15.27
C ASP A 49 0.18 -16.02 -13.96
N PRO A 50 1.34 -15.36 -13.85
CA PRO A 50 1.70 -14.61 -12.64
C PRO A 50 0.74 -13.47 -12.27
N GLY A 51 -0.07 -13.01 -13.22
CA GLY A 51 -1.11 -11.99 -13.01
C GLY A 51 -2.52 -12.55 -12.83
N PHE A 52 -2.67 -13.88 -12.64
CA PHE A 52 -3.99 -14.51 -12.59
C PHE A 52 -4.89 -13.97 -11.49
N PHE A 53 -4.32 -13.68 -10.33
CA PHE A 53 -5.02 -13.10 -9.17
C PHE A 53 -4.80 -11.58 -9.07
N GLU A 54 -4.83 -10.87 -10.19
CA GLU A 54 -4.80 -9.41 -10.25
C GLU A 54 -6.03 -8.87 -10.96
N LEU A 55 -6.50 -7.70 -10.54
CA LEU A 55 -7.46 -6.93 -11.31
C LEU A 55 -6.76 -6.39 -12.55
N ARG A 56 -7.43 -6.41 -13.68
CA ARG A 56 -6.85 -6.00 -14.97
C ARG A 56 -7.13 -4.56 -15.30
N ARG A 57 -8.19 -4.02 -14.72
CA ARG A 57 -8.69 -2.67 -14.98
C ARG A 57 -9.00 -1.91 -13.69
N GLY A 58 -10.10 -2.22 -13.03
CA GLY A 58 -10.60 -1.45 -11.92
C GLY A 58 -10.67 0.05 -12.27
N TRP A 59 -10.53 0.92 -11.32
CA TRP A 59 -10.37 2.37 -11.52
C TRP A 59 -8.93 2.80 -11.78
N SER A 60 -8.03 1.87 -12.05
CA SER A 60 -6.61 2.15 -12.29
C SER A 60 -6.37 2.91 -13.60
N ALA A 61 -7.30 2.88 -14.55
CA ALA A 61 -7.21 3.72 -15.74
C ALA A 61 -7.22 5.22 -15.38
N ARG A 62 -7.97 5.62 -14.36
CA ARG A 62 -7.92 6.99 -13.79
C ARG A 62 -6.61 7.26 -13.04
N ALA A 63 -5.99 6.20 -12.50
CA ALA A 63 -4.70 6.26 -11.81
C ALA A 63 -3.49 6.09 -12.76
N ALA A 64 -3.70 5.87 -14.07
CA ALA A 64 -2.63 5.62 -15.06
C ALA A 64 -1.60 6.76 -15.21
N GLY A 65 -1.82 7.89 -14.53
CA GLY A 65 -0.83 8.96 -14.35
C GLY A 65 0.27 8.68 -13.34
N VAL A 66 0.25 7.55 -12.63
CA VAL A 66 1.26 7.18 -11.61
C VAL A 66 2.51 6.61 -12.29
N GLN A 67 3.11 7.36 -13.23
CA GLN A 67 4.47 7.07 -13.70
C GLN A 67 5.48 7.77 -12.78
N PRO A 68 6.59 7.12 -12.42
CA PRO A 68 7.66 7.79 -11.69
C PRO A 68 8.13 9.01 -12.48
N GLY A 69 8.00 10.19 -11.90
CA GLY A 69 8.54 11.41 -12.53
C GLY A 69 10.04 11.29 -12.73
N ALA A 70 10.55 11.65 -13.90
CA ALA A 70 11.99 11.79 -14.11
C ALA A 70 12.53 12.81 -13.10
N GLY A 71 13.57 12.45 -12.34
CA GLY A 71 14.24 13.36 -11.41
C GLY A 71 13.84 13.23 -9.93
N GLY A 72 13.32 12.07 -9.47
CA GLY A 72 13.11 11.81 -8.03
C GLY A 72 11.92 12.56 -7.42
N THR A 73 11.08 13.17 -8.22
CA THR A 73 9.82 13.77 -7.77
C THR A 73 8.70 12.76 -7.92
N LEU A 74 7.82 12.67 -6.91
CA LEU A 74 6.57 11.94 -7.07
C LEU A 74 5.75 12.59 -8.18
N PRO A 75 5.12 11.81 -9.08
CA PRO A 75 4.36 12.38 -10.20
C PRO A 75 3.22 13.28 -9.69
N VAL A 76 2.88 14.31 -10.46
CA VAL A 76 1.62 15.01 -10.31
C VAL A 76 0.56 14.17 -11.01
N VAL A 77 -0.35 13.61 -10.27
CA VAL A 77 -1.41 12.72 -10.77
C VAL A 77 -2.72 13.50 -10.83
N LEU A 78 -3.52 13.26 -11.85
CA LEU A 78 -4.92 13.62 -11.79
C LEU A 78 -5.56 12.82 -10.64
N PRO A 79 -6.26 13.47 -9.70
CA PRO A 79 -6.80 12.76 -8.56
C PRO A 79 -7.84 11.73 -9.00
N VAL A 80 -7.74 10.53 -8.46
CA VAL A 80 -8.84 9.55 -8.50
C VAL A 80 -9.98 10.15 -7.68
N ALA A 81 -11.05 10.53 -8.33
CA ALA A 81 -12.13 11.30 -7.71
C ALA A 81 -13.47 11.03 -8.39
N GLY A 82 -14.54 11.40 -7.72
CA GLY A 82 -15.91 11.32 -8.23
C GLY A 82 -16.73 10.20 -7.62
N ASP A 83 -17.90 10.00 -8.19
CA ASP A 83 -18.79 8.91 -7.82
C ASP A 83 -18.29 7.60 -8.44
N MET A 84 -18.20 6.58 -7.61
CA MET A 84 -17.81 5.22 -7.99
C MET A 84 -18.84 4.27 -7.45
N ARG A 85 -19.22 3.26 -8.26
CA ARG A 85 -20.24 2.31 -7.90
C ARG A 85 -19.75 0.89 -8.02
N VAL A 86 -20.04 0.06 -7.01
CA VAL A 86 -19.73 -1.37 -7.02
C VAL A 86 -21.01 -2.20 -7.02
N ALA A 87 -21.03 -3.24 -7.84
CA ALA A 87 -22.06 -4.27 -7.75
C ALA A 87 -21.62 -5.32 -6.72
N VAL A 88 -22.41 -5.49 -5.65
CA VAL A 88 -22.16 -6.54 -4.65
C VAL A 88 -23.13 -7.69 -4.91
N VAL A 89 -22.62 -8.76 -5.49
CA VAL A 89 -23.37 -9.95 -5.89
C VAL A 89 -23.37 -10.97 -4.76
N MET A 90 -24.52 -11.16 -4.11
CA MET A 90 -24.67 -12.13 -3.02
C MET A 90 -24.97 -13.51 -3.61
N THR A 91 -24.14 -14.52 -3.31
CA THR A 91 -24.19 -15.80 -3.99
C THR A 91 -24.36 -16.99 -3.04
N LEU A 92 -25.18 -17.95 -3.49
CA LEU A 92 -25.33 -19.27 -2.90
C LEU A 92 -24.84 -20.33 -3.89
N PHE A 93 -24.17 -21.35 -3.40
CA PHE A 93 -23.93 -22.56 -4.20
C PHE A 93 -25.24 -23.31 -4.41
N ALA A 94 -25.30 -24.21 -5.39
CA ALA A 94 -26.49 -25.00 -5.65
C ALA A 94 -26.97 -25.80 -4.43
N ASP A 95 -26.01 -26.25 -3.62
CA ASP A 95 -26.20 -27.06 -2.40
C ASP A 95 -26.09 -26.25 -1.09
N SER A 96 -26.00 -24.92 -1.15
CA SER A 96 -26.05 -24.08 0.05
C SER A 96 -27.42 -24.18 0.74
N PRO A 97 -27.48 -24.03 2.07
CA PRO A 97 -28.74 -23.79 2.77
C PRO A 97 -29.37 -22.45 2.33
N GLU A 98 -30.47 -22.06 2.98
CA GLU A 98 -31.00 -20.70 2.82
C GLU A 98 -29.98 -19.66 3.22
N PRO A 99 -30.09 -18.41 2.72
CA PRO A 99 -29.20 -17.32 3.06
C PRO A 99 -29.04 -17.16 4.57
N PRO A 100 -27.81 -16.95 5.10
CA PRO A 100 -27.60 -16.83 6.54
C PRO A 100 -28.26 -15.57 7.14
N PHE A 101 -28.51 -14.56 6.30
CA PHE A 101 -29.17 -13.30 6.66
C PHE A 101 -29.70 -12.58 5.41
N ALA A 102 -30.55 -11.58 5.63
CA ALA A 102 -31.04 -10.72 4.55
C ALA A 102 -29.92 -9.83 3.99
N THR A 103 -29.96 -9.51 2.70
CA THR A 103 -28.99 -8.62 2.03
C THR A 103 -28.85 -7.26 2.71
N SER A 104 -29.94 -6.78 3.35
CA SER A 104 -29.94 -5.52 4.10
C SER A 104 -28.93 -5.46 5.26
N VAL A 105 -28.43 -6.61 5.73
CA VAL A 105 -27.36 -6.67 6.73
C VAL A 105 -26.04 -6.21 6.12
N ILE A 106 -25.71 -6.73 4.93
CA ILE A 106 -24.50 -6.33 4.18
C ILE A 106 -24.64 -4.91 3.65
N GLU A 107 -25.85 -4.54 3.17
CA GLU A 107 -26.13 -3.17 2.73
C GLU A 107 -25.79 -2.15 3.83
N ARG A 108 -26.23 -2.39 5.06
CA ARG A 108 -25.91 -1.51 6.19
C ARG A 108 -24.41 -1.47 6.48
N GLN A 109 -23.72 -2.60 6.41
CA GLN A 109 -22.29 -2.65 6.68
C GLN A 109 -21.47 -1.91 5.63
N LEU A 110 -21.82 -2.06 4.36
CA LEU A 110 -21.03 -1.50 3.27
C LEU A 110 -21.40 -0.06 2.95
N PHE A 111 -22.69 0.29 2.95
CA PHE A 111 -23.18 1.56 2.43
C PHE A 111 -24.17 2.29 3.34
N GLY A 112 -24.76 1.59 4.31
CA GLY A 112 -25.78 2.11 5.20
C GLY A 112 -25.22 2.61 6.55
N ASP A 113 -26.13 2.81 7.51
CA ASP A 113 -25.80 3.28 8.85
C ASP A 113 -25.15 2.16 9.67
N ASN A 114 -23.82 2.24 9.78
CA ASN A 114 -22.99 1.33 10.55
C ASN A 114 -22.22 2.12 11.62
N PRO A 115 -22.43 1.87 12.93
CA PRO A 115 -21.75 2.59 14.02
C PRO A 115 -20.22 2.50 13.96
N LEU A 116 -19.67 1.45 13.34
CA LEU A 116 -18.23 1.28 13.16
C LEU A 116 -17.70 1.98 11.89
N GLY A 117 -18.59 2.58 11.12
CA GLY A 117 -18.30 3.13 9.81
C GLY A 117 -18.53 2.11 8.69
N ASN A 118 -18.88 2.61 7.51
CA ASN A 118 -19.12 1.84 6.31
C ASN A 118 -18.07 2.13 5.23
N LEU A 119 -18.11 1.41 4.11
CA LEU A 119 -17.13 1.51 3.02
C LEU A 119 -17.16 2.90 2.35
N THR A 120 -18.37 3.47 2.16
CA THR A 120 -18.54 4.83 1.64
C THR A 120 -17.89 5.87 2.54
N GLN A 121 -18.15 5.78 3.85
CA GLN A 121 -17.57 6.68 4.84
C GLN A 121 -16.05 6.55 4.89
N PHE A 122 -15.53 5.32 4.84
CA PHE A 122 -14.09 5.06 4.83
C PHE A 122 -13.41 5.74 3.64
N TYR A 123 -13.90 5.50 2.41
CA TYR A 123 -13.28 6.08 1.23
C TYR A 123 -13.49 7.60 1.13
N ARG A 124 -14.63 8.12 1.61
CA ARG A 124 -14.85 9.56 1.71
C ARG A 124 -13.86 10.20 2.68
N GLU A 125 -13.64 9.61 3.85
CA GLU A 125 -12.73 10.13 4.87
C GLU A 125 -11.27 10.04 4.40
N THR A 126 -10.80 8.86 3.96
CA THR A 126 -9.40 8.67 3.57
C THR A 126 -9.01 9.46 2.32
N SER A 127 -9.96 9.74 1.41
CA SER A 127 -9.74 10.56 0.20
C SER A 127 -9.87 12.06 0.43
N GLY A 128 -10.25 12.50 1.63
CA GLY A 128 -10.57 13.91 1.90
C GLY A 128 -11.80 14.39 1.13
N GLY A 129 -12.80 13.54 0.96
CA GLY A 129 -14.07 13.84 0.29
C GLY A 129 -14.03 13.75 -1.23
N LYS A 130 -12.90 13.33 -1.83
CA LYS A 130 -12.76 13.26 -3.28
C LYS A 130 -13.48 12.06 -3.90
N VAL A 131 -13.53 10.93 -3.19
CA VAL A 131 -14.18 9.71 -3.64
C VAL A 131 -15.49 9.50 -2.88
N ASN A 132 -16.55 9.28 -3.61
CA ASN A 132 -17.85 8.84 -3.10
C ASN A 132 -18.10 7.41 -3.61
N LEU A 133 -17.53 6.44 -2.90
CA LEU A 133 -17.71 5.03 -3.23
C LEU A 133 -19.06 4.57 -2.68
N THR A 134 -19.95 4.20 -3.57
CA THR A 134 -21.28 3.65 -3.28
C THR A 134 -21.45 2.30 -3.95
N GLY A 135 -22.56 1.63 -3.70
CA GLY A 135 -22.83 0.35 -4.36
C GLY A 135 -24.24 -0.13 -4.10
N THR A 136 -24.58 -1.24 -4.70
CA THR A 136 -25.84 -1.94 -4.49
C THR A 136 -25.56 -3.37 -4.09
N VAL A 137 -26.14 -3.81 -2.98
CA VAL A 137 -26.12 -5.21 -2.58
C VAL A 137 -27.28 -5.91 -3.27
N LEU A 138 -26.96 -6.68 -4.30
CA LEU A 138 -27.94 -7.38 -5.12
C LEU A 138 -28.55 -8.57 -4.35
N PRO A 139 -29.76 -9.02 -4.71
CA PRO A 139 -30.39 -10.14 -4.04
C PRO A 139 -29.52 -11.41 -4.04
N TRP A 140 -29.69 -12.25 -3.02
CA TRP A 140 -29.07 -13.57 -3.02
C TRP A 140 -29.49 -14.37 -4.27
N VAL A 141 -28.51 -14.83 -5.01
CA VAL A 141 -28.71 -15.67 -6.18
C VAL A 141 -28.12 -17.05 -5.95
N ARG A 142 -28.95 -18.08 -6.11
CA ARG A 142 -28.51 -19.48 -6.05
C ARG A 142 -28.05 -19.92 -7.43
N THR A 143 -26.76 -20.27 -7.53
CA THR A 143 -26.18 -20.78 -8.77
C THR A 143 -26.50 -22.25 -9.00
N GLY A 144 -26.30 -22.73 -10.23
CA GLY A 144 -26.38 -24.15 -10.57
C GLY A 144 -25.10 -24.94 -10.24
N VAL A 145 -24.07 -24.28 -9.69
CA VAL A 145 -22.78 -24.90 -9.36
C VAL A 145 -22.75 -25.23 -7.87
N THR A 146 -22.48 -26.48 -7.53
CA THR A 146 -22.35 -26.90 -6.13
C THR A 146 -21.08 -26.33 -5.51
N ARG A 147 -21.03 -26.25 -4.17
CA ARG A 147 -19.85 -25.81 -3.46
C ARG A 147 -18.62 -26.62 -3.86
N ALA A 148 -18.72 -27.95 -3.85
CA ALA A 148 -17.61 -28.82 -4.22
C ALA A 148 -17.10 -28.57 -5.66
N GLN A 149 -18.00 -28.28 -6.60
CA GLN A 149 -17.63 -27.92 -7.96
C GLN A 149 -16.95 -26.55 -8.03
N ALA A 150 -17.49 -25.54 -7.34
CA ALA A 150 -16.94 -24.19 -7.32
C ALA A 150 -15.55 -24.15 -6.67
N THR A 151 -15.37 -24.90 -5.56
CA THR A 151 -14.15 -24.82 -4.75
C THR A 151 -13.05 -25.78 -5.24
N GLY A 152 -13.42 -26.92 -5.85
CA GLY A 152 -12.47 -28.00 -6.16
C GLY A 152 -11.70 -28.44 -4.92
N ALA A 153 -10.51 -29.00 -5.10
CA ALA A 153 -9.62 -29.39 -4.01
C ALA A 153 -8.85 -28.22 -3.39
N SER A 154 -8.88 -27.06 -4.03
CA SER A 154 -8.06 -25.88 -3.67
C SER A 154 -8.87 -24.65 -3.29
N ASN A 155 -10.05 -24.82 -2.70
CA ASN A 155 -10.93 -23.73 -2.26
C ASN A 155 -11.16 -22.64 -3.35
N GLY A 156 -11.34 -23.05 -4.59
CA GLY A 156 -11.57 -22.14 -5.71
C GLY A 156 -10.33 -21.52 -6.33
N LEU A 157 -9.12 -21.88 -5.88
CA LEU A 157 -7.86 -21.34 -6.41
C LEU A 157 -7.20 -22.24 -7.47
N GLY A 158 -7.62 -23.49 -7.59
CA GLY A 158 -7.06 -24.47 -8.53
C GLY A 158 -7.82 -24.53 -9.85
N GLN A 159 -7.20 -25.21 -10.83
CA GLN A 159 -7.79 -25.41 -12.17
C GLN A 159 -8.97 -26.39 -12.18
N ASP A 160 -9.06 -27.23 -11.17
CA ASP A 160 -10.17 -28.15 -10.94
C ASP A 160 -11.42 -27.46 -10.43
N ALA A 161 -11.29 -26.20 -10.01
CA ALA A 161 -12.40 -25.36 -9.56
C ALA A 161 -13.23 -24.84 -10.75
N GLN A 162 -14.55 -24.91 -10.64
CA GLN A 162 -15.47 -24.34 -11.62
C GLN A 162 -15.82 -22.89 -11.29
N MET A 163 -14.84 -22.09 -10.86
CA MET A 163 -15.04 -20.69 -10.47
C MET A 163 -15.63 -19.85 -11.60
N GLY A 164 -15.13 -20.02 -12.82
CA GLY A 164 -15.66 -19.30 -13.97
C GLY A 164 -17.12 -19.60 -14.24
N ALA A 165 -17.55 -20.86 -14.13
CA ALA A 165 -18.94 -21.26 -14.27
C ALA A 165 -19.81 -20.68 -13.14
N TYR A 166 -19.32 -20.73 -11.90
CA TYR A 166 -20.00 -20.17 -10.73
C TYR A 166 -20.24 -18.65 -10.84
N LEU A 167 -19.22 -17.89 -11.18
CA LEU A 167 -19.31 -16.44 -11.31
C LEU A 167 -20.22 -16.04 -12.47
N ARG A 168 -20.06 -16.68 -13.64
CA ARG A 168 -20.88 -16.41 -14.82
C ARG A 168 -22.35 -16.77 -14.58
N ASP A 169 -22.66 -17.88 -13.92
CA ASP A 169 -24.03 -18.25 -13.61
C ASP A 169 -24.68 -17.25 -12.64
N ALA A 170 -23.93 -16.79 -11.65
CA ALA A 170 -24.41 -15.75 -10.73
C ALA A 170 -24.77 -14.45 -11.48
N VAL A 171 -23.88 -13.95 -12.35
CA VAL A 171 -24.15 -12.75 -13.14
C VAL A 171 -25.31 -12.98 -14.09
N SER A 172 -25.36 -14.11 -14.81
CA SER A 172 -26.41 -14.39 -15.82
C SER A 172 -27.80 -14.45 -15.23
N ARG A 173 -27.97 -14.81 -13.96
CA ARG A 173 -29.27 -14.82 -13.27
C ARG A 173 -29.73 -13.43 -12.86
N LEU A 174 -28.81 -12.49 -12.71
CA LEU A 174 -29.09 -11.10 -12.33
C LEU A 174 -29.24 -10.20 -13.56
N ASP A 175 -28.55 -10.52 -14.64
CA ASP A 175 -28.46 -9.74 -15.88
C ASP A 175 -29.84 -9.27 -16.41
N PRO A 176 -30.91 -10.10 -16.46
CA PRO A 176 -32.20 -9.63 -16.95
C PRO A 176 -32.89 -8.55 -16.10
N THR A 177 -32.40 -8.29 -14.89
CA THR A 177 -33.04 -7.36 -13.94
C THR A 177 -32.12 -6.29 -13.40
N VAL A 178 -30.84 -6.40 -13.68
CA VAL A 178 -29.79 -5.48 -13.20
C VAL A 178 -29.13 -4.79 -14.39
N ASN A 179 -29.18 -3.48 -14.44
CA ASN A 179 -28.40 -2.71 -15.41
C ASN A 179 -26.95 -2.64 -14.93
N PHE A 180 -26.07 -3.47 -15.51
CA PHE A 180 -24.64 -3.49 -15.18
C PHE A 180 -23.90 -2.27 -15.72
N GLY A 181 -24.42 -1.56 -16.71
CA GLY A 181 -23.80 -0.33 -17.22
C GLY A 181 -23.67 0.78 -16.17
N GLN A 182 -24.52 0.78 -15.14
CA GLN A 182 -24.39 1.76 -14.06
C GLN A 182 -23.11 1.61 -13.19
N TYR A 183 -22.36 0.52 -13.38
CA TYR A 183 -21.11 0.20 -12.68
C TYR A 183 -19.87 0.29 -13.59
N ASP A 184 -20.03 0.79 -14.81
CA ASP A 184 -18.98 1.18 -15.75
C ASP A 184 -18.88 2.71 -15.70
N ASN A 185 -17.97 3.24 -14.87
CA ASN A 185 -17.87 4.67 -14.59
C ASN A 185 -16.40 5.08 -14.39
N ASP A 186 -15.51 4.57 -15.23
CA ASP A 186 -14.08 4.90 -15.18
C ASP A 186 -13.72 6.09 -16.08
N GLY A 187 -14.65 6.59 -16.86
CA GLY A 187 -14.50 7.76 -17.71
C GLY A 187 -14.38 9.08 -16.92
N PRO A 188 -13.73 10.10 -17.50
CA PRO A 188 -13.51 11.40 -16.86
C PRO A 188 -14.77 12.26 -16.68
N ASP A 189 -15.86 11.99 -17.39
CA ASP A 189 -17.10 12.76 -17.30
C ASP A 189 -17.96 12.37 -16.08
N GLY A 190 -17.68 11.22 -15.46
CA GLY A 190 -18.38 10.69 -14.29
C GLY A 190 -19.79 10.23 -14.57
N VAL A 191 -20.15 10.01 -15.83
CA VAL A 191 -21.45 9.51 -16.27
C VAL A 191 -21.33 8.03 -16.63
N PRO A 192 -21.92 7.11 -15.83
CA PRO A 192 -21.78 5.68 -16.08
C PRO A 192 -22.23 5.27 -17.47
N ASN A 193 -21.51 4.33 -18.07
CA ASN A 193 -21.76 3.77 -19.40
C ASN A 193 -21.84 4.85 -20.48
N SER A 194 -20.96 5.83 -20.42
CA SER A 194 -20.85 6.89 -21.42
C SER A 194 -19.87 6.50 -22.54
N SER A 195 -19.56 7.43 -23.43
CA SER A 195 -18.66 7.12 -24.56
C SER A 195 -17.19 7.13 -24.19
N ASP A 196 -16.81 7.66 -23.04
CA ASP A 196 -15.46 7.74 -22.51
C ASP A 196 -15.14 6.66 -21.47
N ASP A 197 -16.15 5.84 -21.11
CA ASP A 197 -15.96 4.61 -20.34
C ASP A 197 -15.44 3.45 -21.19
N ASP A 198 -14.74 2.50 -20.59
CA ASP A 198 -14.07 1.41 -21.30
C ASP A 198 -15.01 0.24 -21.67
N GLY A 199 -16.22 0.21 -21.14
CA GLY A 199 -17.26 -0.78 -21.40
C GLY A 199 -17.18 -2.01 -20.51
N PHE A 200 -16.43 -1.92 -19.42
CA PHE A 200 -16.36 -2.95 -18.42
C PHE A 200 -16.93 -2.43 -17.10
N VAL A 201 -17.65 -3.27 -16.38
CA VAL A 201 -17.94 -3.01 -14.97
C VAL A 201 -16.61 -2.84 -14.23
N ASP A 202 -16.42 -1.72 -13.56
CA ASP A 202 -15.15 -1.35 -12.92
C ASP A 202 -14.66 -2.43 -11.95
N VAL A 203 -15.53 -2.83 -11.02
CA VAL A 203 -15.27 -3.92 -10.08
C VAL A 203 -16.60 -4.57 -9.66
N THR A 204 -16.66 -5.90 -9.73
CA THR A 204 -17.75 -6.68 -9.17
C THR A 204 -17.29 -7.37 -7.89
N VAL A 205 -18.03 -7.19 -6.80
CA VAL A 205 -17.75 -7.85 -5.52
C VAL A 205 -18.71 -9.02 -5.34
N PHE A 206 -18.20 -10.25 -5.32
CA PHE A 206 -18.98 -11.44 -4.99
C PHE A 206 -18.84 -11.77 -3.50
N GLN A 207 -19.96 -12.03 -2.85
CA GLN A 207 -19.97 -12.51 -1.46
C GLN A 207 -20.77 -13.82 -1.39
N PHE A 208 -20.09 -14.91 -1.02
CA PHE A 208 -20.72 -16.23 -0.83
C PHE A 208 -21.09 -16.48 0.64
N SER A 209 -22.05 -17.38 0.88
CA SER A 209 -22.67 -17.58 2.21
C SER A 209 -21.85 -18.40 3.21
N ASP A 210 -20.87 -19.15 2.75
CA ASP A 210 -20.15 -20.13 3.56
C ASP A 210 -18.91 -19.53 4.23
N ILE A 211 -18.43 -20.16 5.31
CA ILE A 211 -17.15 -19.79 5.92
C ILE A 211 -16.01 -20.03 4.91
N ALA A 212 -15.18 -19.00 4.72
CA ALA A 212 -14.10 -19.01 3.75
C ALA A 212 -13.06 -20.14 4.00
N GLY A 213 -12.43 -20.60 2.90
CA GLY A 213 -11.31 -21.53 2.96
C GLY A 213 -10.16 -21.03 3.82
N SER A 214 -9.90 -19.73 3.80
CA SER A 214 -8.89 -19.07 4.65
C SER A 214 -9.18 -19.20 6.15
N CYS A 215 -10.43 -19.35 6.54
CA CYS A 215 -10.85 -19.65 7.91
C CYS A 215 -10.88 -21.16 8.21
N GLY A 216 -10.58 -22.02 7.24
CA GLY A 216 -10.71 -23.48 7.31
C GLY A 216 -12.10 -23.98 7.03
N GLY A 217 -12.97 -23.13 6.50
CA GLY A 217 -14.26 -23.52 5.97
C GLY A 217 -14.15 -24.23 4.61
N SER A 218 -15.29 -24.68 4.14
CA SER A 218 -15.41 -25.34 2.84
C SER A 218 -15.72 -24.39 1.69
N GLY A 219 -15.86 -23.10 1.98
CA GLY A 219 -16.10 -22.05 1.00
C GLY A 219 -14.87 -21.70 0.17
N VAL A 220 -15.03 -20.76 -0.73
CA VAL A 220 -13.97 -20.23 -1.57
C VAL A 220 -12.89 -19.55 -0.69
N TRP A 221 -11.65 -19.63 -1.10
CA TRP A 221 -10.60 -18.78 -0.57
C TRP A 221 -10.78 -17.37 -1.13
N PRO A 222 -10.97 -16.32 -0.29
CA PRO A 222 -11.12 -14.96 -0.78
C PRO A 222 -9.95 -14.53 -1.67
N HIS A 223 -10.29 -13.94 -2.82
CA HIS A 223 -9.30 -13.49 -3.80
C HIS A 223 -9.90 -12.47 -4.77
N ARG A 224 -9.03 -11.80 -5.50
CA ARG A 224 -9.40 -11.01 -6.69
C ARG A 224 -8.86 -11.70 -7.95
N SER A 225 -9.54 -11.53 -9.06
CA SER A 225 -9.12 -12.00 -10.38
C SER A 225 -10.02 -11.41 -11.48
N ALA A 226 -9.97 -11.97 -12.68
CA ALA A 226 -10.88 -11.68 -13.77
C ALA A 226 -11.60 -12.94 -14.25
N ILE A 227 -12.89 -12.82 -14.62
CA ILE A 227 -13.69 -13.93 -15.15
C ILE A 227 -13.01 -14.58 -16.36
N ARG A 228 -12.40 -13.77 -17.23
CA ARG A 228 -11.67 -14.28 -18.40
C ARG A 228 -10.48 -15.18 -18.03
N GLY A 229 -9.91 -15.02 -16.85
CA GLY A 229 -8.83 -15.90 -16.37
C GLY A 229 -9.29 -17.35 -16.28
N TRP A 230 -10.54 -17.57 -15.89
CA TRP A 230 -11.15 -18.91 -15.78
C TRP A 230 -11.77 -19.41 -17.08
N THR A 231 -12.33 -18.52 -17.90
CA THR A 231 -13.21 -18.90 -19.03
C THR A 231 -12.66 -18.51 -20.40
N GLY A 232 -11.53 -17.81 -20.45
CA GLY A 232 -10.91 -17.28 -21.67
C GLY A 232 -11.51 -15.94 -22.12
N GLN A 233 -12.68 -15.54 -21.64
CA GLN A 233 -13.37 -14.29 -22.03
C GLN A 233 -14.22 -13.73 -20.89
N PRO A 234 -14.48 -12.39 -20.87
CA PRO A 234 -15.40 -11.77 -19.91
C PRO A 234 -16.83 -12.27 -20.11
N TYR A 235 -17.70 -11.95 -19.16
CA TYR A 235 -19.13 -12.13 -19.33
C TYR A 235 -19.72 -10.92 -20.07
N ALA A 236 -20.44 -11.14 -21.18
CA ALA A 236 -21.16 -10.10 -21.90
C ALA A 236 -22.61 -10.02 -21.39
N THR A 237 -23.01 -8.87 -20.87
CA THR A 237 -24.36 -8.61 -20.37
C THR A 237 -25.32 -8.31 -21.51
N ASP A 238 -26.62 -8.23 -21.22
CA ASP A 238 -27.62 -7.76 -22.15
C ASP A 238 -27.69 -6.22 -22.25
N ASP A 239 -27.04 -5.51 -21.33
CA ASP A 239 -26.89 -4.05 -21.35
C ASP A 239 -26.00 -3.58 -22.50
N ARG A 240 -26.31 -2.39 -23.02
CA ARG A 240 -25.62 -1.86 -24.20
C ARG A 240 -24.92 -0.55 -23.89
N ARG A 241 -23.70 -0.45 -24.41
CA ARG A 241 -22.92 0.78 -24.50
C ARG A 241 -23.50 1.69 -25.59
N PRO A 242 -23.18 3.00 -25.62
CA PRO A 242 -23.61 3.92 -26.67
C PRO A 242 -23.27 3.45 -28.09
N ASN A 243 -22.19 2.69 -28.26
CA ASN A 243 -21.77 2.12 -29.55
C ASN A 243 -22.49 0.80 -29.92
N GLY A 244 -23.44 0.35 -29.11
CA GLY A 244 -24.23 -0.89 -29.31
C GLY A 244 -23.53 -2.18 -28.87
N GLN A 245 -22.28 -2.13 -28.42
CA GLN A 245 -21.58 -3.29 -27.88
C GLN A 245 -22.11 -3.62 -26.47
N PRO A 246 -22.01 -4.87 -25.99
CA PRO A 246 -22.41 -5.21 -24.64
C PRO A 246 -21.49 -4.55 -23.59
N VAL A 247 -22.03 -4.25 -22.43
CA VAL A 247 -21.25 -4.02 -21.21
C VAL A 247 -20.69 -5.37 -20.74
N LEU A 248 -19.47 -5.38 -20.25
CA LEU A 248 -18.73 -6.59 -19.90
C LEU A 248 -18.45 -6.65 -18.39
N VAL A 249 -18.66 -7.82 -17.79
CA VAL A 249 -18.26 -8.11 -16.41
C VAL A 249 -17.01 -9.01 -16.46
N ASP A 250 -15.93 -8.56 -15.81
CA ASP A 250 -14.66 -9.25 -15.87
C ASP A 250 -13.91 -9.23 -14.53
N ASP A 251 -13.42 -8.06 -14.12
CA ASP A 251 -12.68 -7.89 -12.86
C ASP A 251 -13.60 -8.12 -11.65
N TYR A 252 -13.14 -8.93 -10.71
CA TYR A 252 -13.91 -9.24 -9.52
C TYR A 252 -13.06 -9.40 -8.27
N ILE A 253 -13.70 -9.13 -7.14
CA ILE A 253 -13.27 -9.51 -5.80
C ILE A 253 -14.28 -10.55 -5.30
N ILE A 254 -13.82 -11.64 -4.70
CA ILE A 254 -14.69 -12.62 -4.05
C ILE A 254 -14.25 -12.85 -2.60
N GLN A 255 -15.22 -12.80 -1.70
CA GLN A 255 -15.02 -13.07 -0.28
C GLN A 255 -16.26 -13.71 0.35
N SER A 256 -16.11 -14.23 1.55
CA SER A 256 -17.27 -14.69 2.32
C SER A 256 -18.10 -13.48 2.81
N ALA A 257 -19.41 -13.64 2.84
CA ALA A 257 -20.32 -12.70 3.51
C ALA A 257 -20.25 -12.83 5.04
N VAL A 258 -19.65 -13.91 5.55
CA VAL A 258 -19.48 -14.18 6.97
C VAL A 258 -17.99 -14.24 7.37
N ASP A 259 -17.69 -13.82 8.60
CA ASP A 259 -16.37 -13.96 9.21
C ASP A 259 -16.08 -15.43 9.57
N CYS A 260 -14.88 -15.68 10.13
CA CYS A 260 -14.51 -17.03 10.59
C CYS A 260 -15.42 -17.58 11.73
N GLY A 261 -16.18 -16.73 12.39
CA GLY A 261 -17.16 -17.09 13.43
C GLY A 261 -18.58 -17.24 12.92
N GLY A 262 -18.84 -17.02 11.62
CA GLY A 262 -20.17 -17.07 11.01
C GLY A 262 -21.00 -15.81 11.18
N ASN A 263 -20.42 -14.72 11.71
CA ASN A 263 -21.11 -13.42 11.79
C ASN A 263 -20.93 -12.64 10.46
N PRO A 264 -21.80 -11.67 10.17
CA PRO A 264 -21.61 -10.82 8.99
C PRO A 264 -20.22 -10.20 8.96
N GLN A 265 -19.56 -10.27 7.80
CA GLN A 265 -18.19 -9.77 7.57
C GLN A 265 -18.12 -8.24 7.75
N ASN A 266 -17.09 -7.73 8.43
CA ASN A 266 -16.84 -6.29 8.51
C ASN A 266 -16.20 -5.73 7.23
N ILE A 267 -16.01 -4.39 7.16
CA ILE A 267 -15.52 -3.73 5.96
C ILE A 267 -13.99 -3.81 5.76
N ALA A 268 -13.22 -4.30 6.73
CA ALA A 268 -11.76 -4.15 6.68
C ALA A 268 -11.14 -4.84 5.46
N THR A 269 -11.53 -6.10 5.19
CA THR A 269 -11.02 -6.83 4.03
C THR A 269 -11.48 -6.19 2.72
N ILE A 270 -12.76 -5.90 2.57
CA ILE A 270 -13.27 -5.32 1.32
C ILE A 270 -12.70 -3.92 1.07
N ALA A 271 -12.43 -3.14 2.11
CA ALA A 271 -11.75 -1.86 1.97
C ALA A 271 -10.33 -2.03 1.41
N HIS A 272 -9.57 -3.00 1.92
CA HIS A 272 -8.24 -3.31 1.41
C HIS A 272 -8.28 -3.76 -0.05
N GLU A 273 -9.13 -4.74 -0.37
CA GLU A 273 -9.27 -5.24 -1.75
C GLU A 273 -9.72 -4.16 -2.74
N THR A 274 -10.60 -3.26 -2.31
CA THR A 274 -11.00 -2.10 -3.11
C THR A 274 -9.83 -1.13 -3.32
N GLY A 275 -8.89 -1.04 -2.38
CA GLY A 275 -7.64 -0.28 -2.55
C GLY A 275 -6.83 -0.73 -3.77
N HIS A 276 -6.86 -2.02 -4.08
CA HIS A 276 -6.24 -2.54 -5.29
C HIS A 276 -6.96 -2.13 -6.58
N ALA A 277 -8.28 -1.94 -6.53
CA ALA A 277 -9.03 -1.43 -7.67
C ALA A 277 -8.60 0.02 -8.05
N PHE A 278 -8.02 0.76 -7.12
CA PHE A 278 -7.36 2.04 -7.39
C PHE A 278 -5.92 1.92 -7.89
N GLY A 279 -5.41 0.71 -8.13
CA GLY A 279 -4.06 0.45 -8.63
C GLY A 279 -2.97 0.43 -7.54
N LEU A 280 -3.34 0.45 -6.27
CA LEU A 280 -2.36 0.36 -5.18
C LEU A 280 -1.89 -1.10 -4.98
N PRO A 281 -0.60 -1.36 -4.80
CA PRO A 281 -0.10 -2.66 -4.38
C PRO A 281 -0.17 -2.79 -2.86
N ASP A 282 0.12 -4.00 -2.38
CA ASP A 282 0.46 -4.21 -0.98
C ASP A 282 1.80 -3.55 -0.61
N PHE A 283 1.83 -2.94 0.58
CA PHE A 283 3.02 -2.32 1.16
C PHE A 283 3.61 -3.15 2.31
N TYR A 284 3.49 -4.46 2.23
CA TYR A 284 4.19 -5.41 3.09
C TYR A 284 5.08 -6.35 2.26
N ASP A 285 6.09 -6.93 2.89
CA ASP A 285 7.04 -7.83 2.23
C ASP A 285 6.74 -9.29 2.59
N ALA A 286 6.35 -10.05 1.58
CA ALA A 286 6.05 -11.46 1.64
C ALA A 286 7.20 -12.36 1.18
N THR A 287 8.33 -11.79 0.80
CA THR A 287 9.44 -12.55 0.20
C THR A 287 10.13 -13.52 1.17
N GLY A 288 9.94 -13.32 2.48
CA GLY A 288 10.46 -14.22 3.52
C GLY A 288 9.68 -15.51 3.71
N GLY A 289 8.54 -15.66 3.06
CA GLY A 289 7.68 -16.84 3.13
C GLY A 289 6.19 -16.53 3.26
N ILE A 290 5.38 -17.59 3.19
CA ILE A 290 3.92 -17.52 3.06
C ILE A 290 3.21 -17.32 4.40
N LEU A 291 3.83 -17.72 5.51
CA LEU A 291 3.17 -17.69 6.82
C LEU A 291 3.21 -16.29 7.44
N PRO A 292 2.21 -15.88 8.25
CA PRO A 292 2.16 -14.56 8.88
C PRO A 292 3.45 -14.18 9.63
N GLN A 293 4.04 -15.16 10.31
CA GLN A 293 5.28 -14.98 11.06
C GLN A 293 6.52 -14.78 10.18
N GLN A 294 6.42 -15.03 8.86
CA GLN A 294 7.50 -14.84 7.88
C GLN A 294 7.37 -13.51 7.12
N ARG A 295 6.30 -12.75 7.36
CA ARG A 295 6.04 -11.47 6.71
C ARG A 295 6.75 -10.35 7.47
N ARG A 296 7.18 -9.33 6.70
CA ARG A 296 7.59 -8.03 7.20
C ARG A 296 6.52 -7.03 6.83
N TRP A 297 6.03 -6.30 7.81
CA TRP A 297 4.87 -5.44 7.59
C TRP A 297 5.21 -4.09 6.94
N VAL A 298 6.48 -3.71 6.91
CA VAL A 298 7.07 -2.54 6.24
C VAL A 298 6.46 -1.21 6.65
N LEU A 299 5.16 -1.00 6.36
CA LEU A 299 4.39 0.17 6.80
C LEU A 299 3.44 -0.13 7.95
N GLY A 300 3.33 -1.38 8.38
CA GLY A 300 2.52 -1.78 9.53
C GLY A 300 1.04 -1.44 9.38
N CYS A 301 0.36 -1.34 10.51
CA CYS A 301 -1.04 -0.93 10.57
C CYS A 301 -1.26 0.58 10.35
N TRP A 302 -0.20 1.31 10.06
CA TRP A 302 -0.26 2.73 9.76
C TRP A 302 -0.86 3.02 8.39
N THR A 303 -1.07 1.99 7.58
CA THR A 303 -1.75 2.10 6.29
C THR A 303 -2.64 0.89 5.99
N LEU A 304 -3.76 1.16 5.31
CA LEU A 304 -4.70 0.15 4.83
C LEU A 304 -4.01 -0.94 4.02
N MET A 305 -3.14 -0.54 3.07
CA MET A 305 -2.52 -1.47 2.11
C MET A 305 -1.32 -2.24 2.69
N ALA A 306 -1.10 -2.19 4.02
CA ALA A 306 -0.20 -3.07 4.74
C ALA A 306 -0.97 -3.85 5.82
N ALA A 307 -0.80 -3.54 7.12
CA ALA A 307 -1.54 -4.23 8.18
C ALA A 307 -2.79 -3.48 8.64
N GLY A 308 -3.17 -2.38 8.02
CA GLY A 308 -4.27 -1.53 8.47
C GLY A 308 -5.66 -2.17 8.42
N SER A 309 -5.85 -3.21 7.59
CA SER A 309 -7.05 -4.05 7.57
C SER A 309 -6.96 -5.24 8.56
N TRP A 310 -5.82 -5.46 9.20
CA TRP A 310 -5.52 -6.61 10.09
C TRP A 310 -5.25 -6.20 11.54
N GLY A 311 -5.11 -4.91 11.81
CA GLY A 311 -4.83 -4.33 13.11
C GLY A 311 -3.35 -4.26 13.47
N CYS A 312 -3.14 -3.55 14.57
CA CYS A 312 -1.84 -3.22 15.12
C CYS A 312 -1.36 -4.26 16.14
N GLY A 313 -0.19 -4.03 16.74
CA GLY A 313 0.38 -4.81 17.83
C GLY A 313 1.46 -5.78 17.39
N ASP A 314 1.81 -6.68 18.30
CA ASP A 314 2.90 -7.64 18.15
C ASP A 314 2.62 -8.78 17.15
N GLY A 315 1.40 -8.84 16.59
CA GLY A 315 1.01 -9.90 15.68
C GLY A 315 0.68 -11.23 16.36
N SER A 316 0.72 -11.31 17.68
CA SER A 316 0.39 -12.52 18.44
C SER A 316 -1.11 -12.85 18.43
N SER A 317 -1.94 -11.84 18.20
CA SER A 317 -3.37 -12.01 18.00
C SER A 317 -3.72 -11.67 16.54
N VAL A 318 -4.53 -12.52 15.91
CA VAL A 318 -5.31 -12.11 14.73
C VAL A 318 -6.34 -11.12 15.27
N GLY A 319 -5.98 -9.85 15.32
CA GLY A 319 -6.82 -8.83 15.93
C GLY A 319 -8.12 -8.76 15.16
N LYS A 320 -9.26 -8.72 15.86
CA LYS A 320 -10.50 -8.30 15.26
C LYS A 320 -10.36 -6.82 14.94
N VAL A 321 -10.12 -6.52 13.67
CA VAL A 321 -10.13 -5.15 13.20
C VAL A 321 -11.57 -4.74 13.04
N GLU A 322 -12.05 -3.93 13.94
CA GLU A 322 -13.40 -3.36 13.84
C GLU A 322 -13.48 -2.29 12.77
N ARG A 323 -12.39 -1.54 12.60
CA ARG A 323 -12.26 -0.47 11.60
C ARG A 323 -10.91 -0.57 10.90
N PRO A 324 -10.84 -0.50 9.56
CA PRO A 324 -9.57 -0.37 8.86
C PRO A 324 -8.95 1.01 9.16
N THR A 325 -7.62 1.11 9.15
CA THR A 325 -6.92 2.39 9.25
C THR A 325 -6.86 3.08 7.89
N HIS A 326 -6.64 4.40 7.88
CA HIS A 326 -6.46 5.17 6.66
C HIS A 326 -5.31 4.66 5.78
N MET A 327 -5.33 5.05 4.53
CA MET A 327 -4.17 5.01 3.66
C MET A 327 -3.10 5.99 4.17
N GLY A 328 -1.82 5.65 3.98
CA GLY A 328 -0.69 6.49 4.36
C GLY A 328 -0.39 7.61 3.36
N ALA A 329 0.57 8.46 3.70
CA ALA A 329 0.95 9.63 2.91
C ALA A 329 1.30 9.28 1.45
N TYR A 330 2.06 8.20 1.23
CA TYR A 330 2.47 7.80 -0.11
C TYR A 330 1.27 7.41 -0.98
N GLU A 331 0.35 6.60 -0.46
CA GLU A 331 -0.84 6.15 -1.16
C GLU A 331 -1.77 7.32 -1.48
N LYS A 332 -2.01 8.19 -0.51
CA LYS A 332 -2.83 9.40 -0.70
C LYS A 332 -2.24 10.33 -1.76
N LEU A 333 -0.92 10.48 -1.80
CA LEU A 333 -0.26 11.26 -2.85
C LEU A 333 -0.34 10.57 -4.21
N ALA A 334 -0.15 9.25 -4.26
CA ALA A 334 -0.27 8.47 -5.49
C ALA A 334 -1.67 8.54 -6.10
N LEU A 335 -2.71 8.63 -5.28
CA LEU A 335 -4.10 8.76 -5.71
C LEU A 335 -4.55 10.23 -5.89
N GLY A 336 -3.69 11.20 -5.62
CA GLY A 336 -4.03 12.62 -5.67
C GLY A 336 -4.98 13.05 -4.53
N TRP A 337 -5.06 12.28 -3.46
CA TRP A 337 -5.92 12.56 -2.30
C TRP A 337 -5.28 13.48 -1.27
N ALA A 338 -3.96 13.61 -1.30
CA ALA A 338 -3.22 14.53 -0.44
C ALA A 338 -2.50 15.61 -1.25
N GLN A 339 -2.21 16.72 -0.57
CA GLN A 339 -1.39 17.82 -1.09
C GLN A 339 -0.05 17.82 -0.37
N ARG A 340 1.03 17.87 -1.15
CA ARG A 340 2.38 17.93 -0.59
C ARG A 340 2.88 19.37 -0.51
N THR A 341 3.54 19.69 0.59
CA THR A 341 4.41 20.84 0.72
C THR A 341 5.84 20.35 0.61
N VAL A 342 6.59 20.85 -0.36
CA VAL A 342 8.02 20.50 -0.51
C VAL A 342 8.82 21.49 0.32
N THR A 343 9.74 20.99 1.16
CA THR A 343 10.57 21.86 2.00
C THR A 343 11.66 22.54 1.18
N GLU A 344 11.88 23.81 1.49
CA GLU A 344 13.04 24.54 0.95
C GLU A 344 14.32 24.19 1.73
N PRO A 345 15.47 24.07 1.04
CA PRO A 345 16.76 23.94 1.73
C PRO A 345 17.02 25.15 2.63
N GLY A 346 17.67 24.93 3.76
CA GLY A 346 18.06 26.01 4.67
C GLY A 346 18.20 25.55 6.11
N TRP A 347 18.60 26.48 6.97
CA TRP A 347 18.74 26.25 8.39
C TRP A 347 17.45 26.62 9.12
N ARG A 348 16.89 25.66 9.92
CA ARG A 348 15.71 25.84 10.80
C ARG A 348 14.46 26.40 10.09
N ARG A 349 14.11 25.80 8.94
CA ARG A 349 12.84 26.13 8.25
C ARG A 349 11.70 25.45 8.98
N GLU A 350 10.71 26.24 9.40
CA GLU A 350 9.56 25.75 10.16
C GLU A 350 8.34 25.49 9.28
N TYR A 351 7.69 24.37 9.54
CA TYR A 351 6.46 23.94 8.88
C TYR A 351 5.45 23.50 9.92
N LEU A 352 4.21 23.91 9.77
CA LEU A 352 3.08 23.41 10.56
C LEU A 352 2.35 22.33 9.75
N LEU A 353 2.23 21.15 10.32
CA LEU A 353 1.62 19.99 9.70
C LEU A 353 0.35 19.63 10.49
N PRO A 354 -0.84 20.00 10.00
CA PRO A 354 -2.10 19.62 10.62
C PRO A 354 -2.37 18.12 10.40
N ALA A 355 -3.29 17.56 11.19
CA ALA A 355 -3.69 16.16 11.06
C ALA A 355 -4.13 15.86 9.63
N VAL A 356 -3.56 14.80 9.06
CA VAL A 356 -3.76 14.43 7.64
C VAL A 356 -5.20 14.02 7.34
N GLN A 357 -5.92 13.46 8.32
CA GLN A 357 -7.30 13.01 8.18
C GLN A 357 -8.23 14.16 7.72
N GLY A 358 -8.09 15.35 8.30
CA GLY A 358 -8.89 16.50 7.93
C GLY A 358 -8.27 17.42 6.88
N SER A 359 -6.93 17.46 6.79
CA SER A 359 -6.22 18.43 5.95
C SER A 359 -5.73 17.88 4.62
N GLY A 360 -5.49 16.56 4.54
CA GLY A 360 -4.81 15.94 3.40
C GLY A 360 -3.39 16.47 3.18
N ARG A 361 -2.75 17.09 4.18
CA ARG A 361 -1.43 17.71 4.01
C ARG A 361 -0.31 16.75 4.37
N VAL A 362 0.71 16.72 3.51
CA VAL A 362 1.93 15.93 3.65
C VAL A 362 3.14 16.83 3.42
N LEU A 363 4.16 16.70 4.26
CA LEU A 363 5.43 17.40 4.08
C LEU A 363 6.43 16.49 3.37
N GLN A 364 7.06 16.99 2.30
CA GLN A 364 8.11 16.28 1.57
C GLN A 364 9.46 16.95 1.83
N VAL A 365 10.43 16.16 2.27
CA VAL A 365 11.82 16.60 2.51
C VAL A 365 12.74 15.85 1.56
N HIS A 366 13.46 16.55 0.69
CA HIS A 366 14.46 15.93 -0.17
C HIS A 366 15.72 15.58 0.62
N LEU A 367 16.18 14.35 0.46
CA LEU A 367 17.48 13.93 0.97
C LEU A 367 18.54 14.24 -0.09
N ARG A 368 19.46 15.12 0.27
CA ARG A 368 20.37 15.74 -0.68
C ARG A 368 21.39 14.75 -1.26
N GLY A 369 21.63 14.85 -2.57
CA GLY A 369 22.60 14.02 -3.29
C GLY A 369 22.10 12.62 -3.66
N ALA A 370 20.83 12.32 -3.36
CA ALA A 370 20.17 11.08 -3.71
C ALA A 370 18.77 11.35 -4.28
N GLN A 371 18.23 10.40 -5.03
CA GLN A 371 16.82 10.44 -5.45
C GLN A 371 15.88 9.98 -4.32
N GLU A 372 16.33 10.08 -3.08
CA GLU A 372 15.60 9.68 -1.90
C GLU A 372 14.95 10.91 -1.25
N LEU A 373 13.80 10.69 -0.63
CA LEU A 373 13.07 11.74 0.06
C LEU A 373 12.36 11.18 1.30
N LEU A 374 11.94 12.07 2.17
CA LEU A 374 11.04 11.74 3.27
C LEU A 374 9.64 12.29 2.97
N LEU A 375 8.63 11.52 3.34
CA LEU A 375 7.27 12.01 3.47
C LEU A 375 6.91 11.99 4.95
N LEU A 376 6.33 13.10 5.43
CA LEU A 376 5.85 13.21 6.80
C LEU A 376 4.36 13.52 6.78
N GLU A 377 3.61 12.79 7.60
CA GLU A 377 2.21 13.08 7.91
C GLU A 377 2.01 13.08 9.43
N TYR A 378 1.10 13.92 9.91
CA TYR A 378 0.67 13.87 11.29
C TYR A 378 -0.65 13.13 11.37
N ARG A 379 -0.69 12.08 12.20
CA ARG A 379 -1.88 11.23 12.42
C ARG A 379 -2.40 11.44 13.82
N THR A 380 -3.71 11.62 13.93
CA THR A 380 -4.46 11.57 15.17
C THR A 380 -5.23 10.26 15.29
N ARG A 381 -5.94 10.05 16.40
CA ARG A 381 -6.77 8.85 16.62
C ARG A 381 -8.24 9.18 16.41
N ASP A 382 -8.56 9.78 15.27
CA ASP A 382 -9.91 10.20 14.93
C ASP A 382 -10.47 9.36 13.78
N GLY A 383 -11.81 9.27 13.69
CA GLY A 383 -12.49 8.57 12.61
C GLY A 383 -12.07 7.10 12.50
N PHE A 384 -11.68 6.69 11.31
CA PHE A 384 -11.20 5.33 11.07
C PHE A 384 -9.82 5.05 11.69
N ASP A 385 -9.05 6.08 12.02
CA ASP A 385 -7.77 5.94 12.73
C ASP A 385 -7.89 5.82 14.25
N ALA A 386 -9.11 5.78 14.80
CA ALA A 386 -9.34 5.64 16.25
C ALA A 386 -8.64 4.42 16.87
N GLY A 387 -8.41 3.37 16.08
CA GLY A 387 -7.71 2.14 16.46
C GLY A 387 -6.18 2.20 16.39
N LEU A 388 -5.58 3.31 15.95
CA LEU A 388 -4.12 3.43 15.89
C LEU A 388 -3.48 3.33 17.28
N PRO A 389 -2.26 2.80 17.39
CA PRO A 389 -1.57 2.62 18.67
C PRO A 389 -1.32 3.92 19.41
N ALA A 390 -0.94 4.98 18.68
CA ALA A 390 -0.69 6.32 19.21
C ALA A 390 -0.86 7.40 18.14
N PRO A 391 -1.16 8.66 18.51
CA PRO A 391 -1.03 9.79 17.61
C PRO A 391 0.44 10.22 17.50
N GLY A 392 0.81 10.79 16.35
CA GLY A 392 2.17 11.29 16.15
C GLY A 392 2.50 11.55 14.68
N VAL A 393 3.72 11.99 14.43
CA VAL A 393 4.25 12.15 13.07
C VAL A 393 4.79 10.81 12.59
N LEU A 394 4.31 10.38 11.43
CA LEU A 394 4.87 9.25 10.68
C LEU A 394 5.89 9.78 9.69
N VAL A 395 7.03 9.13 9.62
CA VAL A 395 8.12 9.48 8.70
C VAL A 395 8.37 8.30 7.77
N TYR A 396 8.11 8.50 6.49
CA TYR A 396 8.35 7.52 5.44
C TYR A 396 9.61 7.87 4.68
N HIS A 397 10.50 6.91 4.53
CA HIS A 397 11.66 7.00 3.65
C HIS A 397 11.25 6.45 2.27
N VAL A 398 11.38 7.27 1.24
CA VAL A 398 10.94 6.94 -0.11
C VAL A 398 12.14 7.00 -1.07
N GLN A 399 12.31 5.94 -1.84
CA GLN A 399 13.27 5.84 -2.94
C GLN A 399 12.51 5.49 -4.24
N PRO A 400 12.18 6.49 -5.08
CA PRO A 400 11.26 6.31 -6.22
C PRO A 400 11.73 5.37 -7.33
N ASP A 401 13.01 5.14 -7.47
CA ASP A 401 13.61 4.26 -8.50
C ASP A 401 13.55 2.77 -8.14
N LEU A 402 13.21 2.44 -6.89
CA LEU A 402 13.00 1.05 -6.49
C LEU A 402 11.64 0.51 -6.99
N PRO A 403 11.49 -0.83 -7.11
CA PRO A 403 10.20 -1.45 -7.39
C PRO A 403 9.14 -1.02 -6.37
N LEU A 404 7.92 -0.74 -6.84
CA LEU A 404 6.83 -0.33 -5.95
C LEU A 404 6.45 -1.45 -4.97
N ARG A 405 6.47 -2.69 -5.46
CA ARG A 405 6.25 -3.87 -4.63
C ARG A 405 7.57 -4.37 -4.02
N PRO A 406 7.57 -4.82 -2.77
CA PRO A 406 8.73 -5.46 -2.16
C PRO A 406 9.24 -6.63 -2.99
N CYS A 407 10.55 -6.79 -3.11
CA CYS A 407 11.17 -7.82 -3.92
C CYS A 407 12.21 -8.62 -3.13
N ALA A 408 12.37 -9.92 -3.49
CA ALA A 408 13.28 -10.84 -2.82
C ALA A 408 14.76 -10.41 -2.88
N THR A 409 15.15 -9.66 -3.91
CA THR A 409 16.53 -9.19 -4.13
C THR A 409 16.79 -7.78 -3.57
N CYS A 410 15.77 -7.13 -3.01
CA CYS A 410 15.87 -5.72 -2.55
C CYS A 410 16.50 -5.58 -1.15
N ALA A 411 17.06 -6.62 -0.56
CA ALA A 411 17.78 -6.60 0.72
C ALA A 411 17.05 -5.86 1.86
N ARG A 412 15.71 -5.95 1.91
CA ARG A 412 14.84 -5.24 2.86
C ARG A 412 14.88 -3.70 2.70
N ILE A 413 15.29 -3.23 1.53
CA ILE A 413 15.18 -1.84 1.12
C ILE A 413 13.94 -1.72 0.24
N TYR A 414 13.03 -0.84 0.59
CA TYR A 414 11.72 -0.71 -0.04
C TYR A 414 11.58 0.66 -0.70
N ARG A 415 10.79 0.75 -1.78
CA ARG A 415 10.45 2.05 -2.37
C ARG A 415 9.86 2.99 -1.32
N VAL A 416 9.02 2.46 -0.44
CA VAL A 416 8.46 3.18 0.70
C VAL A 416 8.68 2.31 1.95
N GLY A 417 9.36 2.85 2.94
CA GLY A 417 9.59 2.20 4.22
C GLY A 417 9.39 3.18 5.36
N MET A 418 8.88 2.74 6.47
CA MET A 418 8.72 3.60 7.64
C MET A 418 10.03 3.72 8.44
N ILE A 419 10.29 4.89 8.98
CA ILE A 419 11.32 5.12 10.01
C ILE A 419 10.60 5.10 11.36
N GLU A 420 10.79 4.04 12.11
CA GLU A 420 10.20 3.83 13.44
C GLU A 420 10.90 4.70 14.48
N ALA A 421 10.15 5.49 15.24
CA ALA A 421 10.72 6.49 16.16
C ALA A 421 11.46 5.90 17.37
N ASP A 422 11.19 4.63 17.72
CA ASP A 422 11.94 3.89 18.72
C ASP A 422 13.26 3.32 18.17
N GLY A 423 13.38 3.24 16.84
CA GLY A 423 14.59 2.79 16.16
C GLY A 423 14.84 1.29 16.22
N ASP A 424 13.86 0.51 16.62
CA ASP A 424 14.05 -0.94 16.74
C ASP A 424 13.94 -1.67 15.39
N GLY A 425 13.30 -1.09 14.36
CA GLY A 425 13.18 -1.64 13.02
C GLY A 425 12.28 -2.88 12.95
N ALA A 426 11.30 -3.00 13.82
CA ALA A 426 10.42 -4.16 13.94
C ALA A 426 9.54 -4.38 12.71
N LEU A 427 9.11 -3.32 12.04
CA LEU A 427 8.32 -3.41 10.81
C LEU A 427 9.08 -4.07 9.64
N ARG A 428 10.42 -4.09 9.69
CA ARG A 428 11.28 -4.73 8.67
C ARG A 428 11.72 -6.14 9.06
N ARG A 429 11.20 -6.66 10.16
CA ARG A 429 11.48 -8.01 10.67
C ARG A 429 10.24 -8.89 10.58
N THR A 430 10.47 -10.18 10.41
CA THR A 430 9.42 -11.20 10.57
C THR A 430 9.05 -11.37 12.05
N ALA A 431 7.90 -11.96 12.34
CA ALA A 431 7.52 -12.23 13.72
C ALA A 431 8.56 -13.10 14.45
N GLN A 432 9.19 -14.07 13.75
CA GLN A 432 10.27 -14.89 14.29
C GLN A 432 11.55 -14.09 14.59
N GLU A 433 11.78 -13.00 13.87
CA GLU A 433 12.87 -12.06 14.11
C GLU A 433 12.50 -10.97 15.14
N GLY A 434 11.34 -11.06 15.79
CA GLY A 434 10.82 -10.06 16.71
C GLY A 434 10.14 -8.87 16.03
N GLY A 435 9.60 -9.08 14.83
CA GLY A 435 8.80 -8.07 14.11
C GLY A 435 7.39 -7.92 14.66
N ASN A 436 6.77 -6.77 14.39
CA ASN A 436 5.41 -6.44 14.78
C ASN A 436 4.61 -5.84 13.61
N ARG A 437 3.35 -5.45 13.87
CA ARG A 437 2.45 -4.81 12.89
C ARG A 437 2.26 -3.32 13.12
N GLY A 438 2.91 -2.75 14.09
CA GLY A 438 2.81 -1.35 14.49
C GLY A 438 2.49 -1.20 15.97
N VAL A 439 3.30 -0.44 16.66
CA VAL A 439 3.24 -0.20 18.11
C VAL A 439 3.34 1.29 18.42
N PRO A 440 2.98 1.75 19.64
CA PRO A 440 3.05 3.18 19.97
C PRO A 440 4.45 3.80 19.79
N GLY A 441 5.51 2.99 19.86
CA GLY A 441 6.90 3.42 19.70
C GLY A 441 7.27 3.88 18.28
N ASP A 442 6.51 3.48 17.26
CA ASP A 442 6.83 3.76 15.86
C ASP A 442 6.68 5.24 15.49
N VAL A 443 5.82 5.99 16.19
CA VAL A 443 5.50 7.38 15.85
C VAL A 443 6.37 8.39 16.58
N PHE A 444 6.70 9.49 15.92
CA PHE A 444 7.36 10.62 16.55
C PHE A 444 6.32 11.46 17.29
N GLY A 445 6.05 11.07 18.54
CA GLY A 445 5.17 11.77 19.46
C GLY A 445 5.92 12.70 20.40
N GLY A 446 5.24 13.72 20.98
CA GLY A 446 5.87 14.70 21.86
C GLY A 446 6.94 15.53 21.14
N THR A 447 8.11 15.72 21.79
CA THR A 447 9.27 16.41 21.19
C THR A 447 10.33 15.36 20.82
N ARG A 448 10.68 15.28 19.55
CA ARG A 448 11.62 14.31 19.00
C ARG A 448 12.53 14.95 17.95
N THR A 449 13.72 14.38 17.81
CA THR A 449 14.70 14.77 16.79
C THR A 449 15.10 13.56 15.97
N LEU A 450 15.22 13.74 14.64
CA LEU A 450 15.70 12.73 13.71
C LEU A 450 16.82 13.31 12.85
N SER A 451 18.00 12.68 12.88
CA SER A 451 19.18 13.10 12.12
C SER A 451 20.15 11.94 11.95
N ASP A 452 21.30 12.18 11.31
CA ASP A 452 22.40 11.20 11.21
C ASP A 452 22.95 10.73 12.57
N HIS A 453 22.67 11.46 13.62
CA HIS A 453 23.25 11.29 14.97
C HIS A 453 22.23 10.85 16.02
N THR A 454 21.01 10.59 15.64
CA THR A 454 19.96 10.13 16.56
C THR A 454 19.76 8.61 16.48
N THR A 455 18.93 8.10 17.38
CA THR A 455 18.37 6.76 17.28
C THR A 455 16.85 6.92 17.23
N PRO A 456 16.19 6.53 16.10
CA PRO A 456 16.78 6.05 14.85
C PRO A 456 17.72 7.07 14.18
N SER A 457 18.67 6.56 13.39
CA SER A 457 19.55 7.40 12.59
C SER A 457 19.00 7.61 11.19
N LEU A 458 18.95 8.86 10.73
CA LEU A 458 18.54 9.19 9.37
C LEU A 458 19.70 9.01 8.40
N ARG A 459 19.61 7.98 7.58
CA ARG A 459 20.60 7.67 6.54
C ARG A 459 19.92 7.39 5.21
N LEU A 460 20.66 7.59 4.13
CA LEU A 460 20.29 7.10 2.82
C LEU A 460 20.30 5.56 2.81
N ASN A 461 19.59 4.94 1.88
CA ASN A 461 19.61 3.49 1.71
C ASN A 461 20.99 2.94 1.35
N SER A 462 21.89 3.78 0.81
CA SER A 462 23.31 3.47 0.63
C SER A 462 24.11 3.42 1.93
N GLY A 463 23.52 3.82 3.07
CA GLY A 463 24.20 3.99 4.35
C GLY A 463 24.90 5.34 4.55
N ALA A 464 24.94 6.19 3.51
CA ALA A 464 25.52 7.52 3.61
C ALA A 464 24.68 8.44 4.50
N ARG A 465 25.29 9.53 4.99
CA ARG A 465 24.60 10.55 5.79
C ARG A 465 23.55 11.28 4.94
N ALA A 466 22.37 11.47 5.49
CA ALA A 466 21.31 12.24 4.84
C ALA A 466 21.58 13.76 4.89
N ASN A 467 22.33 14.22 5.90
CA ASN A 467 22.63 15.63 6.16
C ASN A 467 21.33 16.47 6.29
N VAL A 468 20.35 15.91 6.94
CA VAL A 468 19.07 16.53 7.30
C VAL A 468 18.85 16.34 8.80
N LEU A 469 18.36 17.40 9.45
CA LEU A 469 17.95 17.40 10.83
C LEU A 469 16.47 17.79 10.88
N LEU A 470 15.67 16.94 11.48
CA LEU A 470 14.25 17.20 11.76
C LEU A 470 14.07 17.35 13.27
N GLU A 471 13.52 18.47 13.71
CA GLU A 471 13.05 18.68 15.08
C GLU A 471 11.52 18.70 15.00
N MET A 472 10.88 17.76 15.66
CA MET A 472 9.43 17.55 15.61
C MET A 472 8.85 17.76 16.99
N SER A 473 7.75 18.50 17.08
CA SER A 473 6.96 18.62 18.31
C SER A 473 5.47 18.54 17.99
N VAL A 474 4.77 17.70 18.75
CA VAL A 474 3.33 17.48 18.58
C VAL A 474 2.59 18.18 19.72
N ALA A 475 1.65 19.06 19.37
CA ALA A 475 0.81 19.77 20.34
C ALA A 475 -0.61 19.93 19.76
N GLY A 476 -1.57 19.20 20.32
CA GLY A 476 -2.97 19.25 19.89
C GLY A 476 -3.16 18.72 18.48
N GLU A 477 -3.81 19.50 17.62
CA GLU A 477 -4.19 19.08 16.25
C GLU A 477 -3.11 19.32 15.20
N GLN A 478 -1.93 19.79 15.57
CA GLN A 478 -0.84 20.10 14.66
C GLN A 478 0.51 19.57 15.17
N ALA A 479 1.35 19.18 14.24
CA ALA A 479 2.76 18.95 14.48
C ALA A 479 3.57 20.14 13.94
N ARG A 480 4.52 20.61 14.73
CA ARG A 480 5.51 21.60 14.32
C ARG A 480 6.77 20.84 13.89
N ILE A 481 7.18 21.04 12.65
CA ILE A 481 8.36 20.40 12.05
C ILE A 481 9.37 21.48 11.70
N VAL A 482 10.56 21.43 12.29
CA VAL A 482 11.67 22.29 11.90
C VAL A 482 12.65 21.44 11.09
N VAL A 483 12.87 21.84 9.85
CA VAL A 483 13.77 21.16 8.92
C VAL A 483 15.03 21.97 8.76
N SER A 484 16.18 21.34 8.97
CA SER A 484 17.48 21.91 8.69
C SER A 484 18.25 21.02 7.71
N THR A 485 18.86 21.62 6.71
CA THR A 485 19.67 20.93 5.71
C THR A 485 21.09 21.50 5.71
N LEU A 486 22.06 20.69 5.32
CA LEU A 486 23.44 21.15 5.17
C LEU A 486 23.51 22.24 4.06
N PRO A 487 23.94 23.47 4.38
CA PRO A 487 23.92 24.57 3.41
C PRO A 487 24.93 24.39 2.28
N GLU A 488 24.75 25.14 1.20
CA GLU A 488 25.76 25.32 0.15
C GLU A 488 26.61 26.53 0.52
N ILE A 489 27.88 26.29 0.77
CA ILE A 489 28.85 27.34 1.14
C ILE A 489 30.05 27.20 0.23
N ALA A 490 30.46 28.30 -0.39
CA ALA A 490 31.67 28.33 -1.22
C ALA A 490 32.92 28.05 -0.41
N ALA A 491 33.90 27.40 -1.03
CA ALA A 491 35.14 26.96 -0.36
C ALA A 491 35.87 28.10 0.34
N GLU A 492 35.94 29.27 -0.31
CA GLU A 492 36.60 30.46 0.22
C GLU A 492 35.95 30.91 1.54
N ARG A 493 34.64 30.84 1.64
CA ARG A 493 33.91 31.21 2.86
C ARG A 493 34.08 30.18 3.97
N LEU A 494 34.16 28.88 3.64
CA LEU A 494 34.41 27.82 4.62
C LEU A 494 35.77 27.96 5.30
N VAL A 495 36.84 28.31 4.55
CA VAL A 495 38.19 28.43 5.07
C VAL A 495 38.49 29.80 5.65
N SER A 496 37.69 30.83 5.36
CA SER A 496 37.97 32.21 5.76
C SER A 496 38.13 32.40 7.26
N PRO A 497 37.39 31.72 8.18
CA PRO A 497 37.63 31.86 9.63
C PRO A 497 39.01 31.35 10.06
N PHE A 498 39.63 30.41 9.35
CA PHE A 498 40.95 29.85 9.66
C PHE A 498 42.06 30.69 9.05
N LEU A 499 41.81 31.26 7.87
CA LEU A 499 42.83 32.04 7.15
C LEU A 499 42.75 33.55 7.43
N GLN A 500 41.69 33.98 8.14
CA GLN A 500 41.39 35.41 8.41
C GLN A 500 41.30 36.27 7.13
N THR A 501 40.74 35.66 6.05
CA THR A 501 40.62 36.28 4.73
C THR A 501 39.21 36.12 4.18
N GLY A 502 38.69 37.16 3.49
CA GLY A 502 37.42 37.07 2.81
C GLY A 502 36.21 37.15 3.73
N ALA A 503 35.03 36.85 3.17
CA ALA A 503 33.75 36.87 3.90
C ALA A 503 33.54 35.57 4.68
N ALA A 504 33.29 35.66 5.97
CA ALA A 504 32.99 34.51 6.82
C ALA A 504 31.59 33.94 6.51
N PRO A 505 31.33 32.65 6.83
CA PRO A 505 29.97 32.12 6.86
C PRO A 505 29.06 32.89 7.82
N THR A 506 27.80 32.95 7.53
CA THR A 506 26.77 33.57 8.42
C THR A 506 26.61 32.78 9.72
N ALA A 507 26.01 33.38 10.72
CA ALA A 507 25.72 32.70 11.99
C ALA A 507 24.87 31.41 11.78
N ASP A 508 23.90 31.42 10.89
CA ASP A 508 23.08 30.24 10.55
C ASP A 508 23.89 29.16 9.84
N GLU A 509 24.81 29.56 8.94
CA GLU A 509 25.72 28.62 8.26
C GLU A 509 26.69 27.99 9.24
N LEU A 510 27.24 28.76 10.17
CA LEU A 510 28.13 28.26 11.24
C LEU A 510 27.40 27.31 12.17
N ALA A 511 26.15 27.64 12.55
CA ALA A 511 25.31 26.76 13.36
C ALA A 511 24.96 25.46 12.62
N ALA A 512 24.70 25.53 11.32
CA ALA A 512 24.48 24.34 10.50
C ALA A 512 25.74 23.48 10.38
N LEU A 513 26.91 24.10 10.14
CA LEU A 513 28.18 23.39 10.04
C LEU A 513 28.50 22.63 11.32
N ASP A 514 28.38 23.26 12.50
CA ASP A 514 28.55 22.59 13.80
C ASP A 514 27.51 21.46 14.02
N ALA A 515 26.23 21.70 13.72
CA ALA A 515 25.18 20.71 13.94
C ALA A 515 25.33 19.45 13.08
N PHE A 516 25.85 19.56 11.87
CA PHE A 516 26.18 18.43 10.98
C PHE A 516 27.61 17.93 11.13
N GLY A 517 28.44 18.65 11.87
CA GLY A 517 29.83 18.38 12.15
C GLY A 517 30.08 17.64 13.47
N ASN A 518 30.91 18.20 14.33
CA ASN A 518 31.30 17.61 15.61
C ASN A 518 30.43 18.03 16.80
N ARG A 519 29.55 19.03 16.63
CA ARG A 519 28.55 19.51 17.59
C ARG A 519 29.15 19.98 18.94
N ASN A 520 30.25 20.65 18.90
CA ASN A 520 30.91 21.19 20.09
C ASN A 520 30.53 22.65 20.40
N GLY A 521 29.54 23.23 19.65
CA GLY A 521 29.02 24.57 19.84
C GLY A 521 29.83 25.66 19.13
N ARG A 522 30.79 25.31 18.29
CA ARG A 522 31.64 26.26 17.54
C ARG A 522 32.13 25.66 16.25
N TYR A 523 32.30 26.49 15.23
CA TYR A 523 32.87 26.06 13.97
C TYR A 523 34.38 25.86 14.08
N ASP A 524 34.87 24.66 13.79
CA ASP A 524 36.28 24.31 13.81
C ASP A 524 36.67 23.36 12.66
N ILE A 525 37.92 22.88 12.68
CA ILE A 525 38.48 22.02 11.63
C ILE A 525 37.73 20.67 11.55
N GLY A 526 37.11 20.21 12.64
CA GLY A 526 36.32 19.00 12.67
C GLY A 526 35.06 19.16 11.83
N ASP A 527 34.39 20.31 11.89
CA ASP A 527 33.18 20.62 11.11
C ASP A 527 33.51 20.81 9.62
N LEU A 528 34.63 21.55 9.35
CA LEU A 528 35.14 21.68 7.97
C LEU A 528 35.45 20.31 7.36
N SER A 529 36.08 19.43 8.10
CA SER A 529 36.37 18.05 7.66
C SER A 529 35.10 17.23 7.44
N ALA A 530 34.08 17.36 8.30
CA ALA A 530 32.80 16.70 8.15
C ALA A 530 32.06 17.22 6.90
N PHE A 531 32.05 18.53 6.67
CA PHE A 531 31.47 19.16 5.49
C PHE A 531 32.14 18.71 4.19
N ALA A 532 33.48 18.71 4.17
CA ALA A 532 34.26 18.26 3.01
C ALA A 532 33.98 16.77 2.66
N ARG A 533 33.81 15.91 3.68
CA ARG A 533 33.43 14.51 3.47
C ARG A 533 32.01 14.38 2.91
N ALA A 534 31.08 15.24 3.33
CA ALA A 534 29.72 15.26 2.80
C ALA A 534 29.64 15.85 1.38
N ARG A 535 30.67 16.64 0.97
CA ARG A 535 30.80 17.31 -0.32
C ARG A 535 32.21 17.22 -0.85
N PRO A 536 32.63 16.09 -1.38
CA PRO A 536 34.05 15.85 -1.74
C PRO A 536 34.61 16.87 -2.74
N ASN A 537 33.75 17.45 -3.58
CA ASN A 537 34.19 18.36 -4.64
C ASN A 537 34.30 19.84 -4.19
N VAL A 538 33.80 20.19 -2.99
CA VAL A 538 33.74 21.60 -2.56
C VAL A 538 35.11 22.22 -2.31
N LEU A 539 36.11 21.41 -1.92
CA LEU A 539 37.50 21.83 -1.68
C LEU A 539 38.44 21.39 -2.81
N ALA A 540 37.91 20.89 -3.93
CA ALA A 540 38.74 20.51 -5.07
C ALA A 540 39.30 21.77 -5.78
N PRO A 541 40.55 21.75 -6.25
CA PRO A 541 41.09 22.87 -7.01
C PRO A 541 40.22 23.14 -8.27
N GLY A 542 39.67 24.35 -8.37
CA GLY A 542 38.86 24.78 -9.52
C GLY A 542 37.32 24.55 -9.39
N ALA A 543 36.82 24.28 -8.17
CA ALA A 543 35.37 24.18 -7.89
C ALA A 543 34.75 25.57 -7.72
#